data_e20e28ca5241e5a8188dc7a86cccf450
#
_entry.id   e20e28ca5241e5a8188dc7a86cccf450
#
_cell.length_a   1.000
_cell.length_b   1.000
_cell.length_c   1.000
_cell.angle_alpha   90.00
_cell.angle_beta   90.00
_cell.angle_gamma   90.00
#
_symmetry.space_group_name_H-M   'P 1'
#
loop_
_entity.id
_entity.type
_entity.pdbx_description
1 polymer ?
#
loop_
_entity_poly.entity_id
_entity_poly.type
_entity_poly.pdbx_seq_one_letter_code
_entity_poly.pdbx_strand_id
1 'polypeptide(L)'
;MLTAEEIRQVETLGHLRVPAVLDVPAVQSMEDRIWRRLGNNGADRDDPSTWSADKAWGLQRIRKGDPAPTSSSRFTEAVDALMGADAWRTQQNWGQALVTFPSDPPWTVPGGSWHLDHPYSYPPGEIWGLNVFLIVHDLEPHGGGTGVVEGSPELIRRWLVGKDPKRSTMKQLRRGFEAKHPYFARLVDRDDPTDPAERVADFTAPTIIDDVEVRVVEVTGRAGDVVLCHPWALHNGTPNTTAQPRLMRACRVYRRDLYPRLAE
;
A
#
# COMPACT_ATOMS: atom_id res chain seq x y z
N MET A 1 -1.17 -21.89 1.23
CA MET A 1 -2.56 -21.47 0.89
C MET A 1 -3.08 -20.62 2.05
N LEU A 2 -3.75 -19.49 1.78
CA LEU A 2 -4.34 -18.63 2.81
C LEU A 2 -5.50 -19.36 3.51
N THR A 3 -5.65 -19.09 4.80
CA THR A 3 -6.80 -19.53 5.59
C THR A 3 -8.03 -18.68 5.29
N ALA A 4 -9.22 -19.15 5.65
CA ALA A 4 -10.45 -18.35 5.52
C ALA A 4 -10.40 -17.08 6.37
N GLU A 5 -9.67 -17.08 7.49
CA GLU A 5 -9.47 -15.89 8.32
C GLU A 5 -8.60 -14.84 7.62
N GLU A 6 -7.49 -15.26 7.01
CA GLU A 6 -6.60 -14.36 6.25
C GLU A 6 -7.31 -13.75 5.03
N ILE A 7 -8.18 -14.52 4.36
CA ILE A 7 -9.03 -13.98 3.26
C ILE A 7 -9.97 -12.90 3.82
N ARG A 8 -10.70 -13.19 4.90
CA ARG A 8 -11.57 -12.21 5.56
C ARG A 8 -10.79 -10.97 6.02
N GLN A 9 -9.57 -11.14 6.51
CA GLN A 9 -8.72 -10.02 6.90
C GLN A 9 -8.50 -9.05 5.73
N VAL A 10 -8.19 -9.55 4.53
CA VAL A 10 -8.05 -8.69 3.34
C VAL A 10 -9.36 -7.98 3.01
N GLU A 11 -10.48 -8.68 3.09
CA GLU A 11 -11.80 -8.13 2.74
C GLU A 11 -12.26 -7.05 3.73
N THR A 12 -11.97 -7.22 5.02
CA THR A 12 -12.46 -6.35 6.09
C THR A 12 -11.45 -5.30 6.53
N LEU A 13 -10.23 -5.73 6.90
CA LEU A 13 -9.17 -4.81 7.33
C LEU A 13 -8.43 -4.18 6.15
N GLY A 14 -8.46 -4.81 5.00
CA GLY A 14 -7.91 -4.24 3.77
C GLY A 14 -6.47 -4.61 3.47
N HIS A 15 -5.78 -5.37 4.32
CA HIS A 15 -4.42 -5.80 4.05
C HIS A 15 -4.07 -7.13 4.70
N LEU A 16 -3.06 -7.80 4.13
CA LEU A 16 -2.47 -9.03 4.66
C LEU A 16 -0.98 -9.06 4.34
N ARG A 17 -0.16 -9.38 5.32
CA ARG A 17 1.26 -9.65 5.11
C ARG A 17 1.49 -11.14 4.84
N VAL A 18 2.08 -11.45 3.69
CA VAL A 18 2.53 -12.78 3.29
C VAL A 18 4.05 -12.85 3.54
N PRO A 19 4.51 -13.61 4.52
CA PRO A 19 5.92 -13.64 4.89
C PRO A 19 6.77 -14.43 3.90
N ALA A 20 8.03 -14.02 3.76
CA ALA A 20 9.09 -14.73 3.01
C ALA A 20 8.66 -15.16 1.59
N VAL A 21 8.08 -14.23 0.84
CA VAL A 21 7.71 -14.43 -0.58
C VAL A 21 8.95 -14.52 -1.47
N LEU A 22 9.98 -13.75 -1.14
CA LEU A 22 11.29 -13.83 -1.78
C LEU A 22 12.37 -14.19 -0.78
N ASP A 23 13.40 -14.87 -1.26
CA ASP A 23 14.59 -15.20 -0.49
C ASP A 23 15.53 -13.99 -0.32
N VAL A 24 16.43 -14.09 0.65
CA VAL A 24 17.39 -13.03 0.98
C VAL A 24 18.25 -12.64 -0.22
N PRO A 25 18.85 -13.57 -1.02
CA PRO A 25 19.65 -13.19 -2.17
C PRO A 25 18.90 -12.38 -3.22
N ALA A 26 17.63 -12.74 -3.52
CA ALA A 26 16.81 -12.01 -4.47
C ALA A 26 16.54 -10.57 -4.00
N VAL A 27 16.22 -10.43 -2.72
CA VAL A 27 15.92 -9.11 -2.10
C VAL A 27 17.18 -8.23 -2.06
N GLN A 28 18.33 -8.79 -1.66
CA GLN A 28 19.61 -8.07 -1.67
C GLN A 28 19.95 -7.56 -3.06
N SER A 29 19.78 -8.41 -4.09
CA SER A 29 20.00 -7.99 -5.48
C SER A 29 19.08 -6.84 -5.91
N MET A 30 17.84 -6.81 -5.43
CA MET A 30 16.92 -5.67 -5.66
C MET A 30 17.37 -4.42 -4.94
N GLU A 31 17.77 -4.54 -3.68
CA GLU A 31 18.27 -3.46 -2.86
C GLU A 31 19.50 -2.80 -3.51
N ASP A 32 20.47 -3.59 -3.97
CA ASP A 32 21.67 -3.11 -4.65
C ASP A 32 21.33 -2.34 -5.93
N ARG A 33 20.29 -2.76 -6.66
CA ARG A 33 19.85 -2.02 -7.85
C ARG A 33 19.17 -0.69 -7.49
N ILE A 34 18.43 -0.65 -6.41
CA ILE A 34 17.85 0.60 -5.90
C ILE A 34 18.97 1.55 -5.50
N TRP A 35 19.94 1.08 -4.69
CA TRP A 35 21.06 1.89 -4.25
C TRP A 35 21.95 2.36 -5.40
N ARG A 36 22.21 1.50 -6.40
CA ARG A 36 22.93 1.94 -7.61
C ARG A 36 22.20 3.08 -8.32
N ARG A 37 20.86 3.05 -8.37
CA ARG A 37 20.10 4.14 -8.96
C ARG A 37 20.15 5.40 -8.11
N LEU A 38 20.04 5.26 -6.80
CA LEU A 38 20.17 6.38 -5.84
C LEU A 38 21.57 6.99 -5.90
N GLY A 39 22.63 6.17 -6.01
CA GLY A 39 24.00 6.62 -6.20
C GLY A 39 24.20 7.45 -7.47
N ASN A 40 23.56 7.08 -8.57
CA ASN A 40 23.55 7.91 -9.79
C ASN A 40 22.86 9.26 -9.60
N ASN A 41 22.03 9.40 -8.57
CA ASN A 41 21.36 10.65 -8.19
C ASN A 41 22.13 11.40 -7.07
N GLY A 42 23.25 10.85 -6.57
CA GLY A 42 24.10 11.47 -5.56
C GLY A 42 23.77 11.07 -4.11
N ALA A 43 23.00 9.99 -3.89
CA ALA A 43 22.82 9.43 -2.54
C ALA A 43 23.79 8.25 -2.35
N ASP A 44 24.68 8.34 -1.38
CA ASP A 44 25.61 7.28 -1.00
C ASP A 44 24.96 6.37 0.06
N ARG A 45 25.06 5.03 -0.15
CA ARG A 45 24.47 4.05 0.77
C ARG A 45 25.08 4.14 2.18
N ASP A 46 26.36 4.45 2.25
CA ASP A 46 27.15 4.44 3.49
C ASP A 46 27.29 5.83 4.12
N ASP A 47 26.72 6.87 3.46
CA ASP A 47 26.72 8.24 3.97
C ASP A 47 25.28 8.81 4.08
N PRO A 48 24.64 8.67 5.26
CA PRO A 48 23.29 9.21 5.50
C PRO A 48 23.14 10.72 5.27
N SER A 49 24.23 11.49 5.34
CA SER A 49 24.17 12.94 5.09
C SER A 49 23.80 13.28 3.64
N THR A 50 23.93 12.32 2.72
CA THR A 50 23.57 12.46 1.31
C THR A 50 22.12 12.11 1.02
N TRP A 51 21.40 11.57 2.01
CA TRP A 51 20.05 11.07 1.82
C TRP A 51 19.02 12.21 1.87
N SER A 52 18.30 12.41 0.77
CA SER A 52 17.24 13.41 0.70
C SER A 52 16.18 13.00 -0.30
N ALA A 53 14.95 13.47 -0.11
CA ALA A 53 13.81 13.09 -0.93
C ALA A 53 14.00 13.41 -2.42
N ASP A 54 14.73 14.48 -2.73
CA ASP A 54 15.06 14.88 -4.10
C ASP A 54 16.01 13.91 -4.82
N LYS A 55 16.66 12.97 -4.11
CA LYS A 55 17.47 11.90 -4.71
C LYS A 55 16.64 10.70 -5.15
N ALA A 56 15.42 10.57 -4.67
CA ALA A 56 14.55 9.41 -4.93
C ALA A 56 13.78 9.51 -6.27
N TRP A 57 14.39 10.03 -7.33
CA TRP A 57 13.77 10.15 -8.65
C TRP A 57 14.21 9.06 -9.64
N GLY A 58 13.39 8.82 -10.66
CA GLY A 58 13.70 7.87 -11.74
C GLY A 58 13.67 6.39 -11.33
N LEU A 59 13.16 6.08 -10.12
CA LEU A 59 13.09 4.72 -9.57
C LEU A 59 12.11 3.82 -10.34
N GLN A 60 11.12 4.39 -11.03
CA GLN A 60 10.21 3.65 -11.92
C GLN A 60 10.93 3.00 -13.12
N ARG A 61 12.17 3.38 -13.39
CA ARG A 61 12.99 2.79 -14.46
C ARG A 61 13.69 1.49 -14.05
N ILE A 62 13.69 1.14 -12.76
CA ILE A 62 14.26 -0.11 -12.25
C ILE A 62 13.25 -1.23 -12.49
N ARG A 63 13.28 -1.86 -13.68
CA ARG A 63 12.29 -2.87 -14.07
C ARG A 63 12.90 -4.21 -14.46
N LYS A 64 14.22 -4.27 -14.72
CA LYS A 64 14.90 -5.48 -15.22
C LYS A 64 15.77 -6.09 -14.13
N GLY A 65 15.88 -7.41 -14.16
CA GLY A 65 16.78 -8.17 -13.32
C GLY A 65 16.18 -8.66 -12.01
N ASP A 66 14.94 -8.29 -11.69
CA ASP A 66 14.22 -8.87 -10.57
C ASP A 66 13.50 -10.15 -11.01
N PRO A 67 13.38 -11.18 -10.15
CA PRO A 67 12.49 -12.30 -10.43
C PRO A 67 11.05 -11.79 -10.58
N ALA A 68 10.28 -12.39 -11.50
CA ALA A 68 8.88 -12.01 -11.65
C ALA A 68 8.08 -12.36 -10.37
N PRO A 69 7.04 -11.61 -10.00
CA PRO A 69 6.17 -11.97 -8.87
C PRO A 69 5.66 -13.41 -8.96
N THR A 70 5.29 -13.84 -10.15
CA THR A 70 4.79 -15.19 -10.44
C THR A 70 5.82 -16.31 -10.32
N SER A 71 7.10 -16.01 -10.11
CA SER A 71 8.10 -17.02 -9.80
C SER A 71 8.05 -17.54 -8.36
N SER A 72 7.34 -16.83 -7.48
CA SER A 72 7.12 -17.25 -6.09
C SER A 72 5.80 -18.01 -5.94
N SER A 73 5.87 -19.27 -5.55
CA SER A 73 4.68 -20.09 -5.26
C SER A 73 3.85 -19.50 -4.11
N ARG A 74 4.50 -18.96 -3.08
CA ARG A 74 3.81 -18.28 -1.96
C ARG A 74 2.98 -17.10 -2.43
N PHE A 75 3.52 -16.32 -3.35
CA PHE A 75 2.79 -15.19 -3.92
C PHE A 75 1.60 -15.68 -4.76
N THR A 76 1.83 -16.62 -5.66
CA THR A 76 0.76 -17.13 -6.55
C THR A 76 -0.34 -17.80 -5.75
N GLU A 77 -0.02 -18.66 -4.78
CA GLU A 77 -1.01 -19.30 -3.89
C GLU A 77 -1.84 -18.28 -3.09
N ALA A 78 -1.21 -17.22 -2.60
CA ALA A 78 -1.93 -16.18 -1.86
C ALA A 78 -2.89 -15.40 -2.76
N VAL A 79 -2.45 -15.04 -3.97
CA VAL A 79 -3.30 -14.32 -4.94
C VAL A 79 -4.40 -15.23 -5.49
N ASP A 80 -4.11 -16.51 -5.74
CA ASP A 80 -5.11 -17.51 -6.17
C ASP A 80 -6.22 -17.67 -5.13
N ALA A 81 -5.87 -17.68 -3.85
CA ALA A 81 -6.85 -17.78 -2.77
C ALA A 81 -7.77 -16.56 -2.69
N LEU A 82 -7.29 -15.37 -3.05
CA LEU A 82 -8.05 -14.12 -3.02
C LEU A 82 -8.86 -13.84 -4.29
N MET A 83 -8.35 -14.25 -5.44
CA MET A 83 -8.90 -13.83 -6.74
C MET A 83 -9.34 -14.98 -7.63
N GLY A 84 -9.05 -16.22 -7.22
CA GLY A 84 -9.27 -17.44 -8.01
C GLY A 84 -8.03 -17.82 -8.85
N ALA A 85 -7.77 -19.11 -8.93
CA ALA A 85 -6.67 -19.65 -9.74
C ALA A 85 -6.85 -19.27 -11.20
N ASP A 86 -5.78 -18.86 -11.86
CA ASP A 86 -5.74 -18.44 -13.27
C ASP A 86 -6.65 -17.24 -13.63
N ALA A 87 -7.34 -16.65 -12.64
CA ALA A 87 -8.29 -15.56 -12.88
C ALA A 87 -7.61 -14.18 -12.94
N TRP A 88 -6.34 -14.09 -12.60
CA TRP A 88 -5.64 -12.81 -12.41
C TRP A 88 -4.40 -12.67 -13.31
N ARG A 89 -3.86 -11.48 -13.30
CA ARG A 89 -2.66 -11.08 -14.02
C ARG A 89 -1.91 -9.99 -13.27
N THR A 90 -0.60 -10.04 -13.29
CA THR A 90 0.28 -9.02 -12.70
C THR A 90 1.29 -8.51 -13.71
N GLN A 91 2.05 -7.49 -13.33
CA GLN A 91 3.20 -7.02 -14.11
C GLN A 91 4.31 -8.10 -14.12
N GLN A 92 5.16 -8.07 -15.15
CA GLN A 92 6.30 -8.96 -15.30
C GLN A 92 7.43 -8.68 -14.27
N ASN A 93 7.27 -7.66 -13.46
CA ASN A 93 8.23 -7.24 -12.44
C ASN A 93 7.47 -6.66 -11.23
N TRP A 94 8.18 -6.42 -10.14
CA TRP A 94 7.62 -5.86 -8.90
C TRP A 94 7.27 -4.37 -8.98
N GLY A 95 7.14 -3.80 -10.17
CA GLY A 95 6.70 -2.43 -10.37
C GLY A 95 7.77 -1.39 -10.02
N GLN A 96 7.33 -0.25 -9.49
CA GLN A 96 8.24 0.84 -9.14
C GLN A 96 8.89 0.63 -7.77
N ALA A 97 10.12 1.10 -7.61
CA ALA A 97 10.72 1.22 -6.30
C ALA A 97 10.18 2.46 -5.59
N LEU A 98 9.86 2.29 -4.31
CA LEU A 98 9.44 3.33 -3.39
C LEU A 98 10.53 3.50 -2.34
N VAL A 99 11.05 4.70 -2.21
CA VAL A 99 12.08 5.05 -1.23
C VAL A 99 11.58 6.19 -0.37
N THR A 100 11.73 6.03 0.96
CA THR A 100 11.51 7.13 1.91
C THR A 100 12.74 7.21 2.81
N PHE A 101 13.50 8.26 2.66
CA PHE A 101 14.64 8.52 3.54
C PHE A 101 14.18 8.96 4.93
N PRO A 102 15.03 8.79 5.94
CA PRO A 102 14.79 9.35 7.26
C PRO A 102 14.44 10.84 7.21
N SER A 103 13.52 11.25 8.05
CA SER A 103 13.11 12.64 8.25
C SER A 103 13.10 12.98 9.73
N ASP A 104 13.13 14.27 10.04
CA ASP A 104 13.09 14.69 11.42
C ASP A 104 11.77 14.31 12.10
N PRO A 105 11.81 13.80 13.34
CA PRO A 105 10.63 13.48 14.13
C PRO A 105 9.82 14.74 14.51
N PRO A 106 8.57 14.59 14.96
CA PRO A 106 7.92 13.33 15.37
C PRO A 106 7.26 12.56 14.21
N TRP A 107 7.15 11.23 14.40
CA TRP A 107 6.28 10.43 13.56
C TRP A 107 4.81 10.83 13.79
N THR A 108 4.04 10.87 12.70
CA THR A 108 2.61 11.20 12.77
C THR A 108 1.83 10.49 11.66
N VAL A 109 0.52 10.39 11.83
CA VAL A 109 -0.40 10.02 10.74
C VAL A 109 -0.49 11.21 9.80
N PRO A 110 -0.05 11.09 8.53
CA PRO A 110 0.00 12.23 7.64
C PRO A 110 -1.38 12.78 7.30
N GLY A 111 -1.51 14.09 7.18
CA GLY A 111 -2.64 14.75 6.56
C GLY A 111 -2.52 14.76 5.03
N GLY A 112 -3.62 14.69 4.31
CA GLY A 112 -3.65 14.71 2.84
C GLY A 112 -3.06 13.43 2.20
N SER A 113 -3.04 13.41 0.89
CA SER A 113 -2.45 12.32 0.07
C SER A 113 -3.00 10.90 0.29
N TRP A 114 -3.93 10.68 1.20
CA TRP A 114 -4.65 9.42 1.32
C TRP A 114 -5.42 9.12 0.04
N HIS A 115 -5.28 7.94 -0.51
CA HIS A 115 -5.83 7.61 -1.82
C HIS A 115 -6.16 6.13 -1.97
N LEU A 116 -6.91 5.86 -3.02
CA LEU A 116 -7.08 4.53 -3.58
C LEU A 116 -6.37 4.51 -4.93
N ASP A 117 -5.63 3.48 -5.18
CA ASP A 117 -4.97 3.28 -6.49
C ASP A 117 -5.94 2.81 -7.57
N HIS A 118 -7.12 2.40 -7.17
CA HIS A 118 -8.11 1.75 -8.02
C HIS A 118 -9.45 2.49 -8.01
N PRO A 119 -10.18 2.48 -9.14
CA PRO A 119 -11.45 3.18 -9.22
C PRO A 119 -12.55 2.56 -8.35
N TYR A 120 -13.47 3.39 -7.85
CA TYR A 120 -14.70 2.96 -7.18
C TYR A 120 -15.70 2.24 -8.11
N SER A 121 -15.39 2.11 -9.40
CA SER A 121 -16.34 1.68 -10.45
C SER A 121 -16.54 0.18 -10.56
N TYR A 122 -16.02 -0.61 -9.63
CA TYR A 122 -16.16 -2.07 -9.67
C TYR A 122 -17.25 -2.57 -8.72
N PRO A 123 -17.90 -3.71 -9.07
CA PRO A 123 -18.99 -4.21 -8.26
C PRO A 123 -18.49 -4.54 -6.85
N PRO A 124 -19.24 -4.15 -5.81
CA PRO A 124 -18.96 -4.57 -4.45
C PRO A 124 -19.13 -6.09 -4.31
N GLY A 125 -18.20 -6.76 -3.66
CA GLY A 125 -18.32 -8.18 -3.30
C GLY A 125 -17.24 -9.10 -3.87
N GLU A 126 -16.40 -8.64 -4.79
CA GLU A 126 -15.30 -9.42 -5.32
C GLU A 126 -13.98 -8.65 -5.27
N ILE A 127 -12.89 -9.32 -4.91
CA ILE A 127 -11.54 -8.76 -5.02
C ILE A 127 -11.13 -8.83 -6.50
N TRP A 128 -11.22 -7.71 -7.19
CA TRP A 128 -10.91 -7.58 -8.62
C TRP A 128 -9.50 -7.06 -8.90
N GLY A 129 -8.78 -6.66 -7.87
CA GLY A 129 -7.41 -6.21 -7.93
C GLY A 129 -6.77 -6.20 -6.55
N LEU A 130 -5.45 -6.10 -6.52
CA LEU A 130 -4.65 -5.96 -5.31
C LEU A 130 -3.54 -4.95 -5.55
N ASN A 131 -3.29 -4.09 -4.58
CA ASN A 131 -2.01 -3.41 -4.47
C ASN A 131 -1.05 -4.36 -3.77
N VAL A 132 0.15 -4.47 -4.30
CA VAL A 132 1.18 -5.39 -3.84
C VAL A 132 2.41 -4.59 -3.45
N PHE A 133 2.79 -4.64 -2.18
CA PHE A 133 3.97 -3.99 -1.65
C PHE A 133 4.97 -5.05 -1.20
N LEU A 134 6.10 -5.17 -1.92
CA LEU A 134 7.23 -6.01 -1.53
C LEU A 134 8.18 -5.19 -0.65
N ILE A 135 8.48 -5.68 0.54
CA ILE A 135 9.46 -5.09 1.45
C ILE A 135 10.86 -5.53 1.02
N VAL A 136 11.71 -4.57 0.67
CA VAL A 136 13.07 -4.83 0.16
C VAL A 136 14.11 -4.72 1.26
N HIS A 137 13.88 -3.88 2.27
CA HIS A 137 14.69 -3.75 3.47
C HIS A 137 13.79 -3.89 4.68
N ASP A 138 14.27 -4.48 5.78
CA ASP A 138 13.48 -4.64 7.00
C ASP A 138 12.81 -3.33 7.39
N LEU A 139 11.52 -3.39 7.61
CA LEU A 139 10.67 -2.23 7.85
C LEU A 139 10.10 -2.30 9.28
N GLU A 140 10.73 -1.57 10.17
CA GLU A 140 10.33 -1.43 11.55
C GLU A 140 9.21 -0.37 11.71
N PRO A 141 8.50 -0.36 12.85
CA PRO A 141 7.54 0.70 13.15
C PRO A 141 8.17 2.10 13.03
N HIS A 142 7.40 3.02 12.48
CA HIS A 142 7.82 4.40 12.19
C HIS A 142 8.92 4.52 11.11
N GLY A 143 9.14 3.44 10.37
CA GLY A 143 10.12 3.39 9.28
C GLY A 143 9.63 3.92 7.94
N GLY A 144 8.51 4.63 7.91
CA GLY A 144 7.95 5.19 6.67
C GLY A 144 7.17 4.18 5.84
N GLY A 145 6.58 3.19 6.49
CA GLY A 145 5.75 2.18 5.86
C GLY A 145 4.54 2.75 5.13
N THR A 146 3.76 1.89 4.52
CA THR A 146 2.46 2.28 4.00
C THR A 146 1.47 2.32 5.15
N GLY A 147 0.91 3.50 5.44
CA GLY A 147 -0.25 3.62 6.31
C GLY A 147 -1.48 3.11 5.59
N VAL A 148 -2.23 2.21 6.23
CA VAL A 148 -3.50 1.67 5.72
C VAL A 148 -4.60 1.99 6.72
N VAL A 149 -5.76 2.40 6.23
CA VAL A 149 -6.95 2.55 7.08
C VAL A 149 -7.68 1.22 7.11
N GLU A 150 -7.50 0.46 8.20
CA GLU A 150 -8.28 -0.76 8.44
C GLU A 150 -9.77 -0.44 8.48
N GLY A 151 -10.61 -1.33 7.96
CA GLY A 151 -12.06 -1.15 7.84
C GLY A 151 -12.51 -0.27 6.65
N SER A 152 -11.60 0.46 6.00
CA SER A 152 -11.98 1.30 4.86
C SER A 152 -12.59 0.53 3.67
N PRO A 153 -12.17 -0.70 3.32
CA PRO A 153 -12.82 -1.45 2.25
C PRO A 153 -14.29 -1.71 2.51
N GLU A 154 -14.65 -2.12 3.72
CA GLU A 154 -16.03 -2.40 4.08
C GLU A 154 -16.90 -1.15 4.08
N LEU A 155 -16.41 -0.03 4.62
CA LEU A 155 -17.13 1.24 4.58
C LEU A 155 -17.33 1.74 3.16
N ILE A 156 -16.32 1.64 2.30
CA ILE A 156 -16.41 2.04 0.89
C ILE A 156 -17.39 1.11 0.15
N ARG A 157 -17.34 -0.20 0.42
CA ARG A 157 -18.29 -1.16 -0.14
C ARG A 157 -19.73 -0.77 0.20
N ARG A 158 -20.02 -0.49 1.47
CA ARG A 158 -21.36 -0.02 1.93
C ARG A 158 -21.75 1.30 1.29
N TRP A 159 -20.81 2.24 1.18
CA TRP A 159 -21.03 3.52 0.55
C TRP A 159 -21.43 3.41 -0.93
N LEU A 160 -20.91 2.40 -1.64
CA LEU A 160 -21.17 2.19 -3.07
C LEU A 160 -22.46 1.44 -3.35
N VAL A 161 -23.08 0.80 -2.35
CA VAL A 161 -24.37 0.12 -2.53
C VAL A 161 -25.43 1.13 -3.03
N GLY A 162 -26.09 0.78 -4.13
CA GLY A 162 -27.13 1.61 -4.74
C GLY A 162 -26.62 2.84 -5.52
N LYS A 163 -25.31 3.05 -5.61
CA LYS A 163 -24.74 4.09 -6.47
C LYS A 163 -24.38 3.53 -7.86
N ASP A 164 -24.65 4.33 -8.88
CA ASP A 164 -24.24 4.01 -10.24
C ASP A 164 -22.87 4.66 -10.53
N PRO A 165 -21.78 3.86 -10.62
CA PRO A 165 -20.46 4.40 -10.90
C PRO A 165 -20.34 5.10 -12.26
N LYS A 166 -21.25 4.81 -13.20
CA LYS A 166 -21.29 5.45 -14.52
C LYS A 166 -21.83 6.88 -14.46
N ARG A 167 -22.59 7.20 -13.42
CA ARG A 167 -23.23 8.53 -13.21
C ARG A 167 -22.42 9.46 -12.30
N SER A 168 -21.32 8.98 -11.71
CA SER A 168 -20.50 9.75 -10.79
C SER A 168 -19.04 9.63 -11.14
N THR A 169 -18.32 10.75 -11.10
CA THR A 169 -16.86 10.70 -11.23
C THR A 169 -16.22 10.14 -9.96
N MET A 170 -15.02 9.58 -10.08
CA MET A 170 -14.21 9.13 -8.95
C MET A 170 -14.08 10.20 -7.86
N LYS A 171 -13.85 11.45 -8.30
CA LYS A 171 -13.72 12.61 -7.41
C LYS A 171 -15.00 12.88 -6.62
N GLN A 172 -16.18 12.73 -7.27
CA GLN A 172 -17.48 12.92 -6.60
C GLN A 172 -17.77 11.82 -5.59
N LEU A 173 -17.50 10.55 -5.95
CA LEU A 173 -17.66 9.41 -5.05
C LEU A 173 -16.76 9.55 -3.83
N ARG A 174 -15.48 9.86 -4.04
CA ARG A 174 -14.53 10.08 -2.97
C ARG A 174 -14.95 11.22 -2.04
N ARG A 175 -15.23 12.40 -2.59
CA ARG A 175 -15.68 13.57 -1.78
C ARG A 175 -16.96 13.28 -1.01
N GLY A 176 -17.91 12.57 -1.61
CA GLY A 176 -19.14 12.19 -0.94
C GLY A 176 -18.90 11.19 0.21
N PHE A 177 -17.97 10.26 0.07
CA PHE A 177 -17.55 9.35 1.12
C PHE A 177 -16.89 10.11 2.27
N GLU A 178 -15.91 10.95 1.97
CA GLU A 178 -15.20 11.77 2.95
C GLU A 178 -16.14 12.71 3.68
N ALA A 179 -17.07 13.35 2.98
CA ALA A 179 -18.06 14.26 3.59
C ALA A 179 -19.08 13.56 4.49
N LYS A 180 -19.41 12.29 4.20
CA LYS A 180 -20.31 11.50 5.05
C LYS A 180 -19.68 11.15 6.40
N HIS A 181 -18.37 10.98 6.43
CA HIS A 181 -17.65 10.45 7.58
C HIS A 181 -16.61 11.46 8.08
N PRO A 182 -16.89 12.20 9.17
CA PRO A 182 -15.98 13.23 9.72
C PRO A 182 -14.55 12.71 10.00
N TYR A 183 -14.41 11.45 10.41
CA TYR A 183 -13.12 10.79 10.59
C TYR A 183 -12.26 10.86 9.30
N PHE A 184 -12.84 10.48 8.16
CA PHE A 184 -12.12 10.50 6.88
C PHE A 184 -11.91 11.93 6.37
N ALA A 185 -12.87 12.84 6.57
CA ALA A 185 -12.69 14.23 6.21
C ALA A 185 -11.47 14.84 6.91
N ARG A 186 -11.34 14.59 8.22
CA ARG A 186 -10.22 15.05 9.03
C ARG A 186 -8.92 14.32 8.69
N LEU A 187 -8.95 13.00 8.43
CA LEU A 187 -7.78 12.22 8.03
C LEU A 187 -7.11 12.78 6.78
N VAL A 188 -7.91 13.18 5.78
CA VAL A 188 -7.41 13.66 4.47
C VAL A 188 -7.13 15.16 4.44
N ASP A 189 -7.44 15.88 5.51
CA ASP A 189 -7.17 17.31 5.61
C ASP A 189 -5.67 17.54 5.83
N ARG A 190 -5.07 18.34 4.93
CA ARG A 190 -3.66 18.72 5.03
C ARG A 190 -3.42 19.82 6.06
N ASP A 191 -4.45 20.60 6.29
CA ASP A 191 -4.41 21.79 7.14
C ASP A 191 -5.01 21.50 8.53
N ASP A 192 -5.25 20.22 8.88
CA ASP A 192 -5.73 19.79 10.19
C ASP A 192 -4.78 20.35 11.28
N PRO A 193 -5.25 21.26 12.14
CA PRO A 193 -4.41 21.93 13.13
C PRO A 193 -4.05 21.05 14.33
N THR A 194 -4.53 19.80 14.36
CA THR A 194 -4.29 18.86 15.46
C THR A 194 -2.81 18.59 15.65
N ASP A 195 -2.36 18.63 16.91
CA ASP A 195 -0.98 18.26 17.28
C ASP A 195 -0.61 16.87 16.76
N PRO A 196 0.63 16.64 16.28
CA PRO A 196 1.07 15.36 15.76
C PRO A 196 0.83 14.17 16.70
N ALA A 197 1.06 14.30 18.00
CA ALA A 197 0.87 13.22 18.96
C ALA A 197 -0.63 12.94 19.21
N GLU A 198 -1.45 13.97 19.27
CA GLU A 198 -2.91 13.84 19.36
C GLU A 198 -3.47 13.20 18.09
N ARG A 199 -2.97 13.60 16.92
CA ARG A 199 -3.34 13.01 15.64
C ARG A 199 -2.98 11.52 15.58
N VAL A 200 -1.82 11.12 16.10
CA VAL A 200 -1.46 9.69 16.24
C VAL A 200 -2.47 8.98 17.13
N ALA A 201 -2.75 9.50 18.32
CA ALA A 201 -3.70 8.88 19.25
C ALA A 201 -5.09 8.71 18.62
N ASP A 202 -5.57 9.73 17.92
CA ASP A 202 -6.93 9.74 17.33
C ASP A 202 -7.07 8.75 16.17
N PHE A 203 -6.07 8.60 15.32
CA PHE A 203 -6.20 7.79 14.12
C PHE A 203 -5.66 6.37 14.27
N THR A 204 -4.79 6.09 15.24
CA THR A 204 -4.31 4.72 15.50
C THR A 204 -5.16 3.97 16.53
N ALA A 205 -5.92 4.67 17.36
CA ALA A 205 -6.88 4.04 18.24
C ALA A 205 -8.09 3.48 17.45
N PRO A 206 -8.58 2.28 17.80
CA PRO A 206 -9.80 1.75 17.19
C PRO A 206 -11.00 2.69 17.39
N THR A 207 -11.69 3.01 16.31
CA THR A 207 -12.89 3.85 16.29
C THR A 207 -13.99 3.14 15.52
N ILE A 208 -15.23 3.17 16.02
CA ILE A 208 -16.37 2.53 15.35
C ILE A 208 -17.09 3.55 14.46
N ILE A 209 -17.20 3.24 13.18
CA ILE A 209 -17.93 4.03 12.17
C ILE A 209 -18.90 3.11 11.43
N ASP A 210 -20.19 3.39 11.49
CA ASP A 210 -21.24 2.57 10.87
C ASP A 210 -21.05 1.05 11.20
N ASP A 211 -20.80 0.72 12.48
CA ASP A 211 -20.53 -0.65 12.99
C ASP A 211 -19.27 -1.33 12.44
N VAL A 212 -18.37 -0.57 11.85
CA VAL A 212 -17.05 -1.06 11.39
C VAL A 212 -15.96 -0.45 12.25
N GLU A 213 -15.05 -1.30 12.77
CA GLU A 213 -13.85 -0.82 13.44
C GLU A 213 -12.88 -0.25 12.40
N VAL A 214 -12.40 0.96 12.66
CA VAL A 214 -11.51 1.72 11.78
C VAL A 214 -10.33 2.23 12.58
N ARG A 215 -9.15 2.09 12.03
CA ARG A 215 -7.91 2.73 12.53
C ARG A 215 -6.86 2.81 11.43
N VAL A 216 -5.88 3.67 11.60
CA VAL A 216 -4.68 3.70 10.77
C VAL A 216 -3.64 2.75 11.35
N VAL A 217 -3.11 1.88 10.52
CA VAL A 217 -1.96 1.03 10.86
C VAL A 217 -0.83 1.30 9.87
N GLU A 218 0.40 1.32 10.34
CA GLU A 218 1.58 1.31 9.48
C GLU A 218 1.98 -0.12 9.19
N VAL A 219 2.09 -0.45 7.90
CA VAL A 219 2.54 -1.77 7.47
C VAL A 219 4.04 -1.91 7.72
N THR A 220 4.41 -2.97 8.43
CA THR A 220 5.78 -3.36 8.76
C THR A 220 6.07 -4.80 8.34
N GLY A 221 7.34 -5.21 8.34
CA GLY A 221 7.73 -6.59 8.02
C GLY A 221 9.20 -6.75 7.71
N ARG A 222 9.58 -7.95 7.30
CA ARG A 222 10.96 -8.30 6.96
C ARG A 222 11.18 -8.20 5.46
N ALA A 223 12.44 -8.04 5.08
CA ALA A 223 12.86 -8.11 3.69
C ALA A 223 12.42 -9.45 3.05
N GLY A 224 11.74 -9.36 1.91
CA GLY A 224 11.13 -10.51 1.24
C GLY A 224 9.66 -10.76 1.57
N ASP A 225 9.11 -10.07 2.57
CA ASP A 225 7.66 -10.09 2.83
C ASP A 225 6.91 -9.28 1.78
N VAL A 226 5.69 -9.70 1.48
CA VAL A 226 4.76 -8.98 0.62
C VAL A 226 3.52 -8.61 1.40
N VAL A 227 3.07 -7.38 1.24
CA VAL A 227 1.76 -6.95 1.73
C VAL A 227 0.80 -6.85 0.55
N LEU A 228 -0.28 -7.61 0.65
CA LEU A 228 -1.40 -7.57 -0.28
C LEU A 228 -2.46 -6.63 0.29
N CYS A 229 -2.80 -5.56 -0.45
CA CYS A 229 -3.82 -4.62 -0.03
C CYS A 229 -5.04 -4.68 -0.95
N HIS A 230 -6.21 -4.67 -0.32
CA HIS A 230 -7.49 -4.59 -1.01
C HIS A 230 -7.54 -3.33 -1.90
N PRO A 231 -8.16 -3.37 -3.09
CA PRO A 231 -8.21 -2.21 -3.98
C PRO A 231 -8.89 -0.97 -3.38
N TRP A 232 -9.74 -1.16 -2.37
CA TRP A 232 -10.38 -0.09 -1.62
C TRP A 232 -9.77 0.16 -0.24
N ALA A 233 -8.62 -0.40 0.06
CA ALA A 233 -7.87 -0.01 1.24
C ALA A 233 -7.32 1.42 1.04
N LEU A 234 -7.87 2.37 1.79
CA LEU A 234 -7.38 3.75 1.79
C LEU A 234 -5.98 3.76 2.40
N HIS A 235 -5.00 4.31 1.68
CA HIS A 235 -3.60 4.22 2.10
C HIS A 235 -2.79 5.49 1.75
N ASN A 236 -1.66 5.64 2.44
CA ASN A 236 -0.70 6.72 2.24
C ASN A 236 0.71 6.27 2.65
N GLY A 237 1.75 6.95 2.21
CA GLY A 237 3.10 6.80 2.80
C GLY A 237 3.16 7.51 4.15
N THR A 238 3.76 6.87 5.17
CA THR A 238 4.01 7.50 6.46
C THR A 238 5.41 8.13 6.51
N PRO A 239 5.68 9.07 7.43
CA PRO A 239 7.02 9.58 7.67
C PRO A 239 7.96 8.47 8.14
N ASN A 240 9.22 8.55 7.75
CA ASN A 240 10.27 7.68 8.26
C ASN A 240 11.07 8.43 9.33
N THR A 241 10.97 8.01 10.58
CA THR A 241 11.70 8.61 11.70
C THR A 241 12.74 7.66 12.30
N THR A 242 13.02 6.56 11.58
CA THR A 242 14.13 5.65 11.92
C THR A 242 15.43 6.11 11.27
N ALA A 243 16.53 5.44 11.60
CA ALA A 243 17.83 5.73 11.00
C ALA A 243 18.04 5.06 9.62
N GLN A 244 17.11 4.20 9.19
CA GLN A 244 17.24 3.42 7.96
C GLN A 244 16.24 3.89 6.89
N PRO A 245 16.61 3.93 5.61
CA PRO A 245 15.68 4.25 4.56
C PRO A 245 14.67 3.11 4.34
N ARG A 246 13.40 3.46 4.15
CA ARG A 246 12.44 2.49 3.65
C ARG A 246 12.72 2.20 2.18
N LEU A 247 12.86 0.92 1.84
CA LEU A 247 12.98 0.43 0.47
C LEU A 247 11.88 -0.59 0.21
N MET A 248 11.00 -0.29 -0.73
CA MET A 248 9.90 -1.17 -1.13
C MET A 248 9.75 -1.20 -2.65
N ARG A 249 9.03 -2.20 -3.15
CA ARG A 249 8.54 -2.25 -4.53
C ARG A 249 7.02 -2.28 -4.52
N ALA A 250 6.40 -1.63 -5.49
CA ALA A 250 4.95 -1.62 -5.60
C ALA A 250 4.52 -2.04 -7.01
N CYS A 251 3.67 -3.05 -7.09
CA CYS A 251 3.00 -3.47 -8.32
C CYS A 251 1.51 -3.71 -8.06
N ARG A 252 0.79 -4.11 -9.09
CA ARG A 252 -0.64 -4.37 -9.02
C ARG A 252 -0.97 -5.70 -9.67
N VAL A 253 -1.99 -6.36 -9.13
CA VAL A 253 -2.60 -7.55 -9.69
C VAL A 253 -4.04 -7.22 -10.05
N TYR A 254 -4.54 -7.78 -11.16
CA TYR A 254 -5.89 -7.53 -11.63
C TYR A 254 -6.55 -8.82 -12.08
N ARG A 255 -7.85 -8.95 -11.86
CA ARG A 255 -8.66 -10.00 -12.49
C ARG A 255 -8.80 -9.72 -13.99
N ARG A 256 -8.58 -10.76 -14.81
CA ARG A 256 -8.58 -10.64 -16.27
C ARG A 256 -9.96 -10.31 -16.84
N ASP A 257 -11.00 -10.86 -16.24
CA ASP A 257 -12.39 -10.69 -16.66
C ASP A 257 -12.96 -9.32 -16.30
N LEU A 258 -12.50 -8.74 -15.17
CA LEU A 258 -12.96 -7.45 -14.69
C LEU A 258 -12.09 -6.27 -15.16
N TYR A 259 -10.86 -6.54 -15.60
CA TYR A 259 -9.92 -5.52 -16.03
C TYR A 259 -9.25 -5.84 -17.38
N PRO A 260 -10.02 -6.09 -18.45
CA PRO A 260 -9.45 -6.52 -19.73
C PRO A 260 -8.47 -5.51 -20.34
N ARG A 261 -8.66 -4.19 -20.09
CA ARG A 261 -7.79 -3.12 -20.63
C ARG A 261 -6.45 -2.97 -19.92
N LEU A 262 -6.28 -3.55 -18.72
CA LEU A 262 -5.01 -3.54 -18.00
C LEU A 262 -4.26 -4.87 -18.18
N ALA A 263 -4.84 -5.75 -18.92
CA ALA A 263 -4.30 -7.07 -19.22
C ALA A 263 -3.46 -7.10 -20.52
N GLU A 264 -3.41 -6.02 -21.27
CA GLU A 264 -2.56 -5.79 -22.44
C GLU A 264 -1.37 -4.90 -22.08
#